data_d0ad71159ed7c6fb92b8c78ddc765e5b
#
_entry.id   d0ad71159ed7c6fb92b8c78ddc765e5b
#
_cell.length_a   1.000
_cell.length_b   1.000
_cell.length_c   1.000
_cell.angle_alpha   90.00
_cell.angle_beta   90.00
_cell.angle_gamma   90.00
#
_symmetry.space_group_name_H-M   'P 1'
#
loop_
_entity.id
_entity.type
_entity.pdbx_description
1 polymer ?
#
loop_
_entity_poly.entity_id
_entity_poly.type
_entity_poly.pdbx_seq_one_letter_code
_entity_poly.pdbx_strand_id
1 'polypeptide(L)'
;NKIYSQIIKVDTKSINKHIRRIKNPYFLTEGHQNNLAFIFAIAKKFRFKKTNLFKVINNFKGLKYRQQIIYQSKEVTLINDSKATSYSSSINILKSLKKVFWIVGGVPKFGDQFFMAKKDCINFKAYIYGKNKNYFIKQLKNKIDYQFFNHLEDALKKIIFDIKIEKKNEHKTILFSPSAASFDSFKNFEDRGKKFNTLVKKLNLKKLINV
;
A
#
# COMPACT_ATOMS: atom_id res chain seq x y z
N ASN A 1 -25.15 35.01 12.45
CA ASN A 1 -23.66 34.93 12.51
C ASN A 1 -23.17 34.39 11.17
N LYS A 2 -22.57 35.27 10.34
CA LYS A 2 -21.90 34.86 9.10
C LYS A 2 -20.58 34.19 9.49
N ILE A 3 -20.46 32.85 9.29
CA ILE A 3 -19.20 32.14 9.44
C ILE A 3 -18.37 32.43 8.19
N TYR A 4 -17.34 33.25 8.32
CA TYR A 4 -16.37 33.47 7.26
C TYR A 4 -15.37 32.32 7.28
N SER A 5 -15.54 31.33 6.38
CA SER A 5 -14.56 30.27 6.19
C SER A 5 -13.37 30.80 5.40
N GLN A 6 -12.16 30.70 5.97
CA GLN A 6 -10.94 31.07 5.26
C GLN A 6 -10.43 29.84 4.49
N ILE A 7 -10.36 29.92 3.16
CA ILE A 7 -9.75 28.89 2.32
C ILE A 7 -8.23 29.09 2.31
N ILE A 8 -7.48 28.05 2.68
CA ILE A 8 -6.01 28.03 2.61
C ILE A 8 -5.60 27.08 1.50
N LYS A 9 -4.99 27.60 0.44
CA LYS A 9 -4.39 26.80 -0.62
C LYS A 9 -3.07 26.22 -0.13
N VAL A 10 -2.92 24.89 -0.18
CA VAL A 10 -1.71 24.19 0.22
C VAL A 10 -0.94 23.75 -1.02
N ASP A 11 0.31 24.23 -1.16
CA ASP A 11 1.25 23.71 -2.15
C ASP A 11 1.90 22.42 -1.59
N THR A 12 1.60 21.26 -2.20
CA THR A 12 2.15 19.98 -1.76
C THR A 12 3.66 19.88 -1.96
N LYS A 13 4.24 20.62 -2.92
CA LYS A 13 5.70 20.68 -3.13
C LYS A 13 6.42 21.38 -1.99
N SER A 14 5.70 22.15 -1.16
CA SER A 14 6.26 22.84 0.02
C SER A 14 6.92 21.88 1.02
N ILE A 15 6.56 20.58 1.00
CA ILE A 15 7.16 19.56 1.87
C ILE A 15 8.62 19.27 1.53
N ASN A 16 9.07 19.51 0.29
CA ASN A 16 10.42 19.16 -0.18
C ASN A 16 11.53 19.79 0.68
N LYS A 17 11.31 20.98 1.21
CA LYS A 17 12.25 21.66 2.13
C LYS A 17 12.37 20.97 3.50
N HIS A 18 11.47 20.06 3.83
CA HIS A 18 11.42 19.37 5.11
C HIS A 18 11.75 17.87 5.01
N ILE A 19 11.73 17.30 3.81
CA ILE A 19 11.89 15.85 3.54
C ILE A 19 13.15 15.29 4.19
N ARG A 20 14.29 15.97 4.09
CA ARG A 20 15.58 15.51 4.67
C ARG A 20 15.55 15.32 6.19
N ARG A 21 14.60 15.96 6.90
CA ARG A 21 14.43 15.84 8.36
C ARG A 21 13.43 14.75 8.75
N ILE A 22 12.73 14.16 7.79
CA ILE A 22 11.73 13.12 7.99
C ILE A 22 12.41 11.78 7.76
N LYS A 23 12.67 11.07 8.85
CA LYS A 23 13.35 9.76 8.85
C LYS A 23 12.35 8.58 8.89
N ASN A 24 11.07 8.86 9.11
CA ASN A 24 10.04 7.83 9.24
C ASN A 24 9.70 7.23 7.87
N PRO A 25 9.93 5.92 7.66
CA PRO A 25 9.68 5.26 6.37
C PRO A 25 8.21 5.29 5.93
N TYR A 26 7.26 5.48 6.85
CA TYR A 26 5.86 5.65 6.52
C TYR A 26 5.60 6.81 5.55
N PHE A 27 6.42 7.85 5.58
CA PHE A 27 6.27 9.05 4.76
C PHE A 27 7.14 9.06 3.50
N LEU A 28 7.62 7.90 3.04
CA LEU A 28 8.45 7.82 1.82
C LEU A 28 7.63 7.86 0.53
N THR A 29 6.34 7.50 0.58
CA THR A 29 5.47 7.54 -0.61
C THR A 29 4.98 8.96 -0.88
N GLU A 30 4.81 9.32 -2.17
CA GLU A 30 4.32 10.64 -2.60
C GLU A 30 2.99 11.00 -1.93
N GLY A 31 2.05 10.04 -1.85
CA GLY A 31 0.75 10.28 -1.22
C GLY A 31 0.86 10.66 0.25
N HIS A 32 1.76 10.03 1.00
CA HIS A 32 2.00 10.41 2.40
C HIS A 32 2.75 11.72 2.53
N GLN A 33 3.66 12.04 1.61
CA GLN A 33 4.35 13.33 1.57
C GLN A 33 3.37 14.48 1.29
N ASN A 34 2.43 14.28 0.38
CA ASN A 34 1.36 15.24 0.12
C ASN A 34 0.52 15.49 1.38
N ASN A 35 0.17 14.43 2.13
CA ASN A 35 -0.54 14.58 3.41
C ASN A 35 0.27 15.39 4.44
N LEU A 36 1.60 15.22 4.47
CA LEU A 36 2.47 16.02 5.34
C LEU A 36 2.41 17.53 5.01
N ALA A 37 2.28 17.90 3.74
CA ALA A 37 2.17 19.33 3.37
C ALA A 37 0.94 19.96 4.06
N PHE A 38 -0.19 19.26 4.11
CA PHE A 38 -1.37 19.73 4.86
C PHE A 38 -1.12 19.79 6.35
N ILE A 39 -0.44 18.79 6.94
CA ILE A 39 -0.07 18.78 8.37
C ILE A 39 0.81 19.98 8.69
N PHE A 40 1.80 20.30 7.86
CA PHE A 40 2.67 21.49 8.05
C PHE A 40 1.89 22.80 7.91
N ALA A 41 0.93 22.88 6.98
CA ALA A 41 0.08 24.06 6.83
C ALA A 41 -0.79 24.30 8.08
N ILE A 42 -1.41 23.24 8.60
CA ILE A 42 -2.21 23.27 9.84
C ILE A 42 -1.31 23.66 11.02
N ALA A 43 -0.16 23.00 11.18
CA ALA A 43 0.77 23.29 12.26
C ALA A 43 1.25 24.75 12.24
N LYS A 44 1.48 25.33 11.05
CA LYS A 44 1.80 26.75 10.88
C LYS A 44 0.64 27.65 11.34
N LYS A 45 -0.61 27.33 10.91
CA LYS A 45 -1.80 28.12 11.29
C LYS A 45 -2.00 28.15 12.80
N PHE A 46 -1.81 27.01 13.46
CA PHE A 46 -1.95 26.90 14.92
C PHE A 46 -0.66 27.18 15.70
N ARG A 47 0.40 27.67 15.05
CA ARG A 47 1.69 28.07 15.66
C ARG A 47 2.38 26.94 16.44
N PHE A 48 2.22 25.67 16.02
CA PHE A 48 2.96 24.58 16.64
C PHE A 48 4.48 24.72 16.45
N LYS A 49 5.23 24.38 17.50
CA LYS A 49 6.72 24.37 17.44
C LYS A 49 7.18 23.30 16.44
N LYS A 50 8.00 23.68 15.47
CA LYS A 50 8.52 22.76 14.43
C LYS A 50 9.27 21.56 15.01
N THR A 51 10.03 21.76 16.10
CA THR A 51 10.75 20.66 16.78
C THR A 51 9.81 19.57 17.26
N ASN A 52 8.69 19.94 17.90
CA ASN A 52 7.68 18.99 18.37
C ASN A 52 7.00 18.29 17.18
N LEU A 53 6.69 19.02 16.11
CA LEU A 53 6.11 18.46 14.90
C LEU A 53 7.00 17.36 14.30
N PHE A 54 8.29 17.61 14.12
CA PHE A 54 9.24 16.60 13.61
C PHE A 54 9.37 15.41 14.56
N LYS A 55 9.36 15.62 15.85
CA LYS A 55 9.37 14.53 16.84
C LYS A 55 8.14 13.62 16.66
N VAL A 56 6.94 14.20 16.53
CA VAL A 56 5.70 13.45 16.33
C VAL A 56 5.72 12.70 15.00
N ILE A 57 6.10 13.37 13.89
CA ILE A 57 6.18 12.76 12.56
C ILE A 57 7.15 11.58 12.55
N ASN A 58 8.36 11.75 13.12
CA ASN A 58 9.36 10.69 13.11
C ASN A 58 9.02 9.50 14.02
N ASN A 59 8.18 9.70 15.04
CA ASN A 59 7.71 8.64 15.94
C ASN A 59 6.34 8.06 15.54
N PHE A 60 5.71 8.57 14.49
CA PHE A 60 4.40 8.11 14.05
C PHE A 60 4.44 6.66 13.58
N LYS A 61 3.61 5.82 14.17
CA LYS A 61 3.58 4.36 13.87
C LYS A 61 2.78 3.99 12.62
N GLY A 62 2.28 5.00 11.88
CA GLY A 62 1.37 4.77 10.76
C GLY A 62 -0.06 4.43 11.20
N LEU A 63 -0.95 4.33 10.25
CA LEU A 63 -2.32 3.86 10.45
C LEU A 63 -2.40 2.38 10.10
N LYS A 64 -3.15 1.60 10.92
CA LYS A 64 -3.37 0.18 10.65
C LYS A 64 -4.00 0.00 9.25
N TYR A 65 -3.49 -0.96 8.50
CA TYR A 65 -3.99 -1.34 7.18
C TYR A 65 -3.93 -0.25 6.11
N ARG A 66 -3.11 0.80 6.34
CA ARG A 66 -2.80 1.86 5.35
C ARG A 66 -1.30 1.88 5.11
N GLN A 67 -0.86 1.20 4.06
CA GLN A 67 0.56 1.02 3.72
C GLN A 67 1.39 0.60 4.96
N GLN A 68 0.77 -0.19 5.83
CA GLN A 68 1.38 -0.65 7.08
C GLN A 68 2.45 -1.69 6.78
N ILE A 69 3.70 -1.39 7.08
CA ILE A 69 4.77 -2.37 7.05
C ILE A 69 4.57 -3.32 8.24
N ILE A 70 4.29 -4.59 7.95
CA ILE A 70 4.05 -5.63 8.97
C ILE A 70 5.23 -6.57 9.14
N TYR A 71 6.14 -6.59 8.15
CA TYR A 71 7.42 -7.28 8.20
C TYR A 71 8.41 -6.59 7.27
N GLN A 72 9.67 -6.53 7.69
CA GLN A 72 10.77 -6.01 6.87
C GLN A 72 12.06 -6.76 7.19
N SER A 73 12.76 -7.22 6.16
CA SER A 73 14.11 -7.78 6.21
C SER A 73 14.96 -7.15 5.10
N LYS A 74 16.20 -7.58 4.99
CA LYS A 74 17.10 -7.18 3.88
C LYS A 74 16.54 -7.59 2.51
N GLU A 75 15.81 -8.71 2.44
CA GLU A 75 15.35 -9.32 1.18
C GLU A 75 13.88 -9.03 0.87
N VAL A 76 13.04 -8.88 1.88
CA VAL A 76 11.60 -8.79 1.69
C VAL A 76 10.95 -7.76 2.62
N THR A 77 10.06 -6.95 2.06
CA THR A 77 9.13 -6.11 2.82
C THR A 77 7.69 -6.58 2.59
N LEU A 78 6.92 -6.70 3.67
CA LEU A 78 5.49 -6.99 3.64
C LEU A 78 4.69 -5.76 4.01
N ILE A 79 3.79 -5.36 3.13
CA ILE A 79 2.94 -4.18 3.32
C ILE A 79 1.47 -4.59 3.32
N ASN A 80 0.76 -4.22 4.38
CA ASN A 80 -0.69 -4.33 4.46
C ASN A 80 -1.33 -2.97 4.17
N ASP A 81 -1.95 -2.86 3.00
CA ASP A 81 -2.70 -1.70 2.53
C ASP A 81 -4.16 -2.08 2.23
N SER A 82 -4.78 -2.85 3.14
CA SER A 82 -6.17 -3.28 2.99
C SER A 82 -7.16 -2.13 2.79
N LYS A 83 -6.79 -0.90 3.17
CA LYS A 83 -7.58 0.31 2.95
C LYS A 83 -7.64 0.75 1.48
N ALA A 84 -6.77 0.28 0.61
CA ALA A 84 -6.84 0.57 -0.82
C ALA A 84 -8.07 -0.10 -1.44
N THR A 85 -9.12 0.69 -1.66
CA THR A 85 -10.42 0.25 -2.17
C THR A 85 -10.66 0.65 -3.63
N SER A 86 -9.63 1.15 -4.30
CA SER A 86 -9.63 1.52 -5.72
C SER A 86 -8.25 1.35 -6.33
N TYR A 87 -8.16 1.23 -7.65
CA TYR A 87 -6.88 1.19 -8.36
C TYR A 87 -6.06 2.45 -8.13
N SER A 88 -6.68 3.64 -8.11
CA SER A 88 -5.96 4.89 -7.85
C SER A 88 -5.20 4.88 -6.53
N SER A 89 -5.78 4.27 -5.48
CA SER A 89 -5.11 4.12 -4.18
C SER A 89 -3.90 3.18 -4.27
N SER A 90 -4.03 2.04 -4.96
CA SER A 90 -2.93 1.07 -5.11
C SER A 90 -1.84 1.56 -6.07
N ILE A 91 -2.19 2.28 -7.13
CA ILE A 91 -1.23 2.82 -8.09
C ILE A 91 -0.24 3.77 -7.41
N ASN A 92 -0.69 4.57 -6.46
CA ASN A 92 0.18 5.51 -5.75
C ASN A 92 1.32 4.80 -4.99
N ILE A 93 1.03 3.66 -4.35
CA ILE A 93 2.09 2.89 -3.70
C ILE A 93 2.90 2.07 -4.71
N LEU A 94 2.26 1.45 -5.72
CA LEU A 94 2.95 0.67 -6.75
C LEU A 94 4.06 1.48 -7.44
N LYS A 95 3.81 2.74 -7.77
CA LYS A 95 4.80 3.65 -8.39
C LYS A 95 6.05 3.88 -7.54
N SER A 96 5.98 3.70 -6.23
CA SER A 96 7.11 3.87 -5.31
C SER A 96 7.91 2.60 -5.07
N LEU A 97 7.46 1.46 -5.61
CA LEU A 97 8.04 0.14 -5.39
C LEU A 97 8.69 -0.39 -6.67
N LYS A 98 9.72 -1.24 -6.52
CA LYS A 98 10.48 -1.75 -7.67
C LYS A 98 10.03 -3.15 -8.09
N LYS A 99 10.08 -4.13 -7.19
CA LYS A 99 9.71 -5.52 -7.46
C LYS A 99 8.58 -5.94 -6.54
N VAL A 100 7.40 -6.20 -7.12
CA VAL A 100 6.16 -6.31 -6.35
C VAL A 100 5.41 -7.59 -6.68
N PHE A 101 5.13 -8.35 -5.63
CA PHE A 101 4.15 -9.43 -5.58
C PHE A 101 2.86 -8.85 -5.02
N TRP A 102 1.96 -8.45 -5.90
CA TRP A 102 0.78 -7.66 -5.57
C TRP A 102 -0.45 -8.53 -5.40
N ILE A 103 -1.06 -8.50 -4.21
CA ILE A 103 -2.31 -9.19 -3.93
C ILE A 103 -3.47 -8.21 -4.16
N VAL A 104 -4.35 -8.57 -5.09
CA VAL A 104 -5.48 -7.74 -5.56
C VAL A 104 -6.76 -8.57 -5.59
N GLY A 105 -7.91 -7.97 -5.22
CA GLY A 105 -9.20 -8.68 -5.20
C GLY A 105 -10.20 -8.09 -4.22
N GLY A 106 -11.46 -8.46 -4.37
CA GLY A 106 -12.61 -7.95 -3.62
C GLY A 106 -13.72 -7.46 -4.54
N VAL A 107 -14.59 -6.56 -4.07
CA VAL A 107 -15.67 -5.97 -4.87
C VAL A 107 -15.14 -4.71 -5.58
N PRO A 108 -14.97 -4.75 -6.90
CA PRO A 108 -14.46 -3.61 -7.65
C PRO A 108 -15.45 -2.44 -7.59
N LYS A 109 -14.92 -1.22 -7.57
CA LYS A 109 -15.73 -0.02 -7.67
C LYS A 109 -16.14 0.19 -9.13
N PHE A 110 -17.41 0.53 -9.36
CA PHE A 110 -17.90 0.84 -10.70
C PHE A 110 -17.07 1.96 -11.36
N GLY A 111 -16.69 1.75 -12.62
CA GLY A 111 -15.91 2.71 -13.39
C GLY A 111 -14.41 2.81 -13.01
N ASP A 112 -13.96 2.10 -11.97
CA ASP A 112 -12.54 2.11 -11.59
C ASP A 112 -11.69 1.32 -12.59
N GLN A 113 -10.56 1.88 -13.01
CA GLN A 113 -9.71 1.30 -14.05
C GLN A 113 -8.23 1.36 -13.67
N PHE A 114 -7.45 0.42 -14.22
CA PHE A 114 -6.01 0.35 -14.01
C PHE A 114 -5.26 1.09 -15.13
N PHE A 115 -4.72 2.27 -14.82
CA PHE A 115 -4.13 3.18 -15.79
C PHE A 115 -2.58 3.15 -15.91
N MET A 116 -1.89 2.24 -15.20
CA MET A 116 -0.43 2.13 -15.39
C MET A 116 -0.09 1.56 -16.78
N ALA A 117 0.97 2.09 -17.36
CA ALA A 117 1.49 1.57 -18.63
C ALA A 117 2.24 0.23 -18.41
N LYS A 118 2.25 -0.65 -19.40
CA LYS A 118 2.94 -1.95 -19.34
C LYS A 118 4.41 -1.82 -18.94
N LYS A 119 5.11 -0.83 -19.51
CA LYS A 119 6.53 -0.55 -19.19
C LYS A 119 6.80 -0.25 -17.72
N ASP A 120 5.82 0.31 -17.00
CA ASP A 120 5.95 0.64 -15.58
C ASP A 120 5.60 -0.54 -14.67
N CYS A 121 5.16 -1.66 -15.27
CA CYS A 121 4.68 -2.85 -14.55
C CYS A 121 5.58 -4.08 -14.74
N ILE A 122 6.71 -3.97 -15.43
CA ILE A 122 7.57 -5.11 -15.84
C ILE A 122 7.98 -5.99 -14.65
N ASN A 123 8.22 -5.39 -13.50
CA ASN A 123 8.67 -6.08 -12.29
C ASN A 123 7.53 -6.38 -11.30
N PHE A 124 6.27 -6.30 -11.77
CA PHE A 124 5.11 -6.59 -10.95
C PHE A 124 4.49 -7.93 -11.36
N LYS A 125 4.05 -8.68 -10.36
CA LYS A 125 3.26 -9.88 -10.54
C LYS A 125 2.01 -9.80 -9.70
N ALA A 126 0.83 -9.93 -10.32
CA ALA A 126 -0.44 -9.81 -9.64
C ALA A 126 -0.98 -11.18 -9.22
N TYR A 127 -1.43 -11.28 -7.97
CA TYR A 127 -2.07 -12.46 -7.38
C TYR A 127 -3.52 -12.10 -7.07
N ILE A 128 -4.39 -12.41 -8.02
CA ILE A 128 -5.80 -12.05 -7.99
C ILE A 128 -6.54 -13.06 -7.11
N TYR A 129 -7.36 -12.62 -6.16
CA TYR A 129 -8.15 -13.53 -5.34
C TYR A 129 -9.64 -13.15 -5.32
N GLY A 130 -10.49 -14.17 -5.01
CA GLY A 130 -11.90 -13.98 -4.76
C GLY A 130 -12.81 -14.12 -5.99
N LYS A 131 -14.09 -13.84 -5.80
CA LYS A 131 -15.15 -14.11 -6.77
C LYS A 131 -15.11 -13.24 -8.03
N ASN A 132 -14.61 -12.01 -7.90
CA ASN A 132 -14.62 -11.02 -9.00
C ASN A 132 -13.34 -11.07 -9.88
N LYS A 133 -12.65 -12.21 -9.94
CA LYS A 133 -11.38 -12.38 -10.66
C LYS A 133 -11.43 -11.89 -12.11
N ASN A 134 -12.53 -12.13 -12.82
CA ASN A 134 -12.65 -11.75 -14.25
C ASN A 134 -12.53 -10.25 -14.48
N TYR A 135 -13.03 -9.42 -13.54
CA TYR A 135 -12.85 -7.98 -13.61
C TYR A 135 -11.37 -7.59 -13.55
N PHE A 136 -10.65 -8.13 -12.56
CA PHE A 136 -9.22 -7.84 -12.38
C PHE A 136 -8.38 -8.37 -13.54
N ILE A 137 -8.66 -9.57 -14.04
CA ILE A 137 -8.01 -10.15 -15.21
C ILE A 137 -8.18 -9.23 -16.42
N LYS A 138 -9.41 -8.75 -16.68
CA LYS A 138 -9.68 -7.83 -17.82
C LYS A 138 -8.83 -6.55 -17.72
N GLN A 139 -8.63 -6.01 -16.53
CA GLN A 139 -7.86 -4.78 -16.29
C GLN A 139 -6.35 -4.98 -16.37
N LEU A 140 -5.84 -6.15 -15.95
CA LEU A 140 -4.41 -6.39 -15.77
C LEU A 140 -3.78 -7.20 -16.90
N LYS A 141 -4.57 -7.98 -17.66
CA LYS A 141 -4.04 -8.75 -18.81
C LYS A 141 -3.31 -7.83 -19.79
N ASN A 142 -2.22 -8.30 -20.38
CA ASN A 142 -1.34 -7.56 -21.27
C ASN A 142 -0.54 -6.41 -20.62
N LYS A 143 -0.68 -6.18 -19.30
CA LYS A 143 0.04 -5.16 -18.55
C LYS A 143 0.94 -5.76 -17.47
N ILE A 144 0.43 -6.75 -16.72
CA ILE A 144 1.11 -7.38 -15.58
C ILE A 144 0.92 -8.90 -15.70
N ASP A 145 1.97 -9.67 -15.41
CA ASP A 145 1.84 -11.11 -15.22
C ASP A 145 0.95 -11.40 -14.01
N TYR A 146 0.00 -12.30 -14.18
CA TYR A 146 -0.95 -12.59 -13.12
C TYR A 146 -1.24 -14.08 -12.94
N GLN A 147 -1.64 -14.42 -11.73
CA GLN A 147 -2.28 -15.69 -11.37
C GLN A 147 -3.56 -15.40 -10.57
N PHE A 148 -4.49 -16.35 -10.55
CA PHE A 148 -5.73 -16.16 -9.80
C PHE A 148 -6.00 -17.32 -8.85
N PHE A 149 -6.70 -17.03 -7.75
CA PHE A 149 -6.98 -17.92 -6.64
C PHE A 149 -8.39 -17.68 -6.11
N ASN A 150 -9.00 -18.71 -5.53
CA ASN A 150 -10.31 -18.55 -4.88
C ASN A 150 -10.17 -17.84 -3.52
N HIS A 151 -9.07 -18.09 -2.80
CA HIS A 151 -8.88 -17.57 -1.45
C HIS A 151 -7.59 -16.77 -1.32
N LEU A 152 -7.63 -15.77 -0.43
CA LEU A 152 -6.47 -14.93 -0.09
C LEU A 152 -5.29 -15.75 0.44
N GLU A 153 -5.57 -16.82 1.20
CA GLU A 153 -4.52 -17.69 1.75
C GLU A 153 -3.72 -18.39 0.66
N ASP A 154 -4.37 -18.85 -0.41
CA ASP A 154 -3.71 -19.57 -1.50
C ASP A 154 -2.84 -18.61 -2.34
N ALA A 155 -3.33 -17.40 -2.57
CA ALA A 155 -2.53 -16.35 -3.20
C ALA A 155 -1.25 -16.07 -2.40
N LEU A 156 -1.35 -15.95 -1.08
CA LEU A 156 -0.20 -15.69 -0.22
C LEU A 156 0.77 -16.88 -0.18
N LYS A 157 0.29 -18.12 -0.11
CA LYS A 157 1.13 -19.34 -0.21
C LYS A 157 1.92 -19.39 -1.51
N LYS A 158 1.25 -19.06 -2.64
CA LYS A 158 1.90 -19.04 -3.95
C LYS A 158 2.98 -17.96 -4.03
N ILE A 159 2.75 -16.78 -3.48
CA ILE A 159 3.76 -15.73 -3.40
C ILE A 159 5.00 -16.21 -2.65
N ILE A 160 4.82 -16.87 -1.52
CA ILE A 160 5.94 -17.42 -0.73
C ILE A 160 6.75 -18.42 -1.55
N PHE A 161 6.07 -19.30 -2.26
CA PHE A 161 6.71 -20.26 -3.16
C PHE A 161 7.50 -19.54 -4.26
N ASP A 162 6.89 -18.56 -4.94
CA ASP A 162 7.52 -17.82 -6.04
C ASP A 162 8.75 -17.04 -5.56
N ILE A 163 8.68 -16.42 -4.37
CA ILE A 163 9.82 -15.70 -3.79
C ILE A 163 11.00 -16.62 -3.52
N LYS A 164 10.76 -17.88 -3.10
CA LYS A 164 11.81 -18.86 -2.82
C LYS A 164 12.57 -19.29 -4.06
N ILE A 165 11.89 -19.41 -5.19
CA ILE A 165 12.51 -19.85 -6.45
C ILE A 165 13.17 -18.71 -7.23
N GLU A 166 12.82 -17.45 -6.91
CA GLU A 166 13.44 -16.29 -7.55
C GLU A 166 14.83 -15.98 -6.96
N LYS A 167 15.70 -15.41 -7.81
CA LYS A 167 17.07 -15.03 -7.42
C LYS A 167 17.12 -14.22 -6.13
N LYS A 168 18.03 -14.56 -5.22
CA LYS A 168 18.14 -13.97 -3.87
C LYS A 168 18.58 -12.49 -3.83
N ASN A 169 19.13 -11.95 -4.91
CA ASN A 169 19.88 -10.69 -4.89
C ASN A 169 19.05 -9.41 -5.05
N GLU A 170 17.72 -9.50 -5.12
CA GLU A 170 16.86 -8.31 -5.29
C GLU A 170 15.86 -8.23 -4.14
N HIS A 171 15.73 -7.01 -3.58
CA HIS A 171 14.71 -6.75 -2.57
C HIS A 171 13.30 -6.87 -3.18
N LYS A 172 12.43 -7.65 -2.55
CA LYS A 172 11.07 -7.94 -3.00
C LYS A 172 10.04 -7.33 -2.06
N THR A 173 8.92 -6.88 -2.62
CA THR A 173 7.81 -6.40 -1.80
C THR A 173 6.58 -7.27 -2.00
N ILE A 174 6.05 -7.83 -0.92
CA ILE A 174 4.72 -8.41 -0.90
C ILE A 174 3.76 -7.29 -0.52
N LEU A 175 2.93 -6.89 -1.47
CA LEU A 175 1.98 -5.80 -1.29
C LEU A 175 0.55 -6.34 -1.26
N PHE A 176 -0.10 -6.28 -0.09
CA PHE A 176 -1.53 -6.48 0.02
C PHE A 176 -2.25 -5.14 -0.14
N SER A 177 -2.63 -4.80 -1.36
CA SER A 177 -3.35 -3.56 -1.72
C SER A 177 -4.50 -3.92 -2.69
N PRO A 178 -5.65 -4.33 -2.14
CA PRO A 178 -6.70 -5.04 -2.88
C PRO A 178 -7.35 -4.29 -4.02
N SER A 179 -7.25 -2.98 -4.11
CA SER A 179 -7.88 -2.12 -5.13
C SER A 179 -9.40 -2.25 -5.22
N ALA A 180 -10.04 -2.73 -4.18
CA ALA A 180 -11.47 -3.03 -4.16
C ALA A 180 -12.04 -3.01 -2.75
N ALA A 181 -13.35 -2.83 -2.64
CA ALA A 181 -14.05 -2.97 -1.37
C ALA A 181 -13.98 -4.43 -0.87
N SER A 182 -14.18 -4.62 0.45
CA SER A 182 -13.98 -5.92 1.11
C SER A 182 -15.28 -6.70 1.32
N PHE A 183 -16.41 -6.15 0.91
CA PHE A 183 -17.75 -6.64 1.30
C PHE A 183 -18.19 -7.98 0.68
N ASP A 184 -17.36 -8.57 -0.17
CA ASP A 184 -17.58 -9.92 -0.72
C ASP A 184 -17.27 -11.05 0.29
N SER A 185 -16.38 -10.77 1.24
CA SER A 185 -15.87 -11.80 2.17
C SER A 185 -15.56 -11.27 3.58
N PHE A 186 -15.66 -9.95 3.82
CA PHE A 186 -15.30 -9.31 5.07
C PHE A 186 -16.27 -8.19 5.42
N LYS A 187 -16.44 -7.90 6.72
CA LYS A 187 -17.32 -6.82 7.20
C LYS A 187 -16.85 -5.44 6.74
N ASN A 188 -15.55 -5.23 6.71
CA ASN A 188 -14.91 -3.97 6.33
C ASN A 188 -13.44 -4.21 5.98
N PHE A 189 -12.71 -3.15 5.61
CA PHE A 189 -11.29 -3.26 5.26
C PHE A 189 -10.40 -3.60 6.47
N GLU A 190 -10.81 -3.23 7.69
CA GLU A 190 -10.10 -3.56 8.93
C GLU A 190 -10.13 -5.06 9.17
N ASP A 191 -11.28 -5.69 9.04
CA ASP A 191 -11.45 -7.14 9.18
C ASP A 191 -10.61 -7.88 8.14
N ARG A 192 -10.65 -7.45 6.87
CA ARG A 192 -9.80 -7.96 5.80
C ARG A 192 -8.31 -7.79 6.11
N GLY A 193 -7.91 -6.63 6.60
CA GLY A 193 -6.52 -6.36 6.97
C GLY A 193 -6.06 -7.19 8.17
N LYS A 194 -6.92 -7.41 9.15
CA LYS A 194 -6.66 -8.30 10.29
C LYS A 194 -6.49 -9.75 9.85
N LYS A 195 -7.37 -10.24 8.95
CA LYS A 195 -7.26 -11.59 8.38
C LYS A 195 -5.93 -11.77 7.66
N PHE A 196 -5.51 -10.81 6.83
CA PHE A 196 -4.21 -10.86 6.17
C PHE A 196 -3.05 -10.96 7.17
N ASN A 197 -3.04 -10.12 8.20
CA ASN A 197 -2.01 -10.18 9.25
C ASN A 197 -1.99 -11.54 9.98
N THR A 198 -3.17 -12.13 10.21
CA THR A 198 -3.29 -13.46 10.83
C THR A 198 -2.72 -14.56 9.93
N LEU A 199 -3.00 -14.51 8.61
CA LEU A 199 -2.44 -15.44 7.64
C LEU A 199 -0.91 -15.35 7.56
N VAL A 200 -0.37 -14.12 7.53
CA VAL A 200 1.08 -13.88 7.55
C VAL A 200 1.74 -14.50 8.77
N LYS A 201 1.12 -14.36 9.96
CA LYS A 201 1.62 -14.97 11.21
C LYS A 201 1.54 -16.50 11.15
N LYS A 202 0.39 -17.04 10.73
CA LYS A 202 0.14 -18.49 10.63
C LYS A 202 1.15 -19.18 9.72
N LEU A 203 1.43 -18.59 8.57
CA LEU A 203 2.40 -19.12 7.59
C LEU A 203 3.86 -18.95 8.02
N ASN A 204 4.11 -18.34 9.18
CA ASN A 204 5.44 -18.13 9.74
C ASN A 204 6.47 -17.60 8.71
N LEU A 205 6.05 -16.56 7.98
CA LEU A 205 6.80 -16.00 6.86
C LEU A 205 8.25 -15.67 7.22
N LYS A 206 8.52 -15.30 8.48
CA LYS A 206 9.88 -15.06 8.98
C LYS A 206 10.78 -16.28 8.79
N LYS A 207 10.30 -17.49 9.11
CA LYS A 207 11.05 -18.74 8.91
C LYS A 207 11.14 -19.15 7.43
N LEU A 208 10.12 -18.81 6.64
CA LEU A 208 10.00 -19.29 5.26
C LEU A 208 10.80 -18.45 4.25
N ILE A 209 11.13 -17.20 4.59
CA ILE A 209 11.83 -16.25 3.71
C ILE A 209 13.33 -16.16 4.09
N ASN A 210 13.68 -16.49 5.34
CA ASN A 210 15.07 -16.43 5.86
C ASN A 210 15.83 -17.77 5.71
N VAL A 211 15.44 -18.64 4.77
CA VAL A 211 16.19 -19.88 4.46
C VAL A 211 17.08 -19.69 3.26
#